data_3e30c1b4d88173461f1001598a925ee4
#
_entry.id   3e30c1b4d88173461f1001598a925ee4
#
_cell.length_a   1.000
_cell.length_b   1.000
_cell.length_c   1.000
_cell.angle_alpha   90.00
_cell.angle_beta   90.00
_cell.angle_gamma   90.00
#
_symmetry.space_group_name_H-M   'P 1'
#
loop_
_entity.id
_entity.type
_entity.pdbx_description
1 polymer ?
#
loop_
_entity_poly.entity_id
_entity_poly.type
_entity_poly.pdbx_seq_one_letter_code
_entity_poly.pdbx_strand_id
1 'polypeptide(L)'
;YNAVLDMPAEYYLDTIKTVFQDFALVNGTWMVRNPEGVEELVRPQDIKTTALLTIEGELDDISGSGQTKAAHELCTGIPKTQQKHYEVEGAGHYGIFSGRRWRDQAYPEVRAFITAHQKPVAKAKAA
;
A
#
# COMPACT_ATOMS: atom_id res chain seq x y z
N TYR A 1 -1.31 12.44 -20.75
CA TYR A 1 -2.27 11.32 -20.93
C TYR A 1 -1.94 10.41 -22.12
N ASN A 2 -1.09 10.84 -23.05
CA ASN A 2 -0.70 10.04 -24.21
C ASN A 2 0.62 9.25 -24.03
N ALA A 3 1.29 9.41 -22.89
CA ALA A 3 2.49 8.65 -22.55
C ALA A 3 2.08 7.36 -21.82
N VAL A 4 1.63 6.37 -22.58
CA VAL A 4 1.29 5.04 -22.07
C VAL A 4 2.50 4.13 -22.29
N LEU A 5 2.96 3.44 -21.25
CA LEU A 5 3.98 2.42 -21.40
C LEU A 5 3.37 1.16 -22.03
N ASP A 6 4.13 0.54 -22.92
CA ASP A 6 3.74 -0.76 -23.47
C ASP A 6 3.66 -1.80 -22.33
N MET A 7 2.59 -2.57 -22.35
CA MET A 7 2.32 -3.62 -21.37
C MET A 7 2.06 -4.93 -22.08
N PRO A 8 2.68 -6.05 -21.66
CA PRO A 8 2.33 -7.37 -22.18
C PRO A 8 0.84 -7.66 -21.97
N ALA A 9 0.18 -8.20 -23.00
CA ALA A 9 -1.25 -8.51 -22.95
C ALA A 9 -1.57 -9.51 -21.83
N GLU A 10 -0.70 -10.48 -21.62
CA GLU A 10 -0.83 -11.48 -20.56
C GLU A 10 -0.84 -10.85 -19.18
N TYR A 11 0.06 -9.89 -18.91
CA TYR A 11 0.08 -9.17 -17.63
C TYR A 11 -1.21 -8.37 -17.41
N TYR A 12 -1.70 -7.69 -18.45
CA TYR A 12 -2.95 -6.94 -18.35
C TYR A 12 -4.14 -7.86 -18.05
N LEU A 13 -4.28 -8.96 -18.81
CA LEU A 13 -5.38 -9.90 -18.64
C LEU A 13 -5.33 -10.62 -17.29
N ASP A 14 -4.14 -11.01 -16.84
CA ASP A 14 -3.96 -11.63 -15.52
C ASP A 14 -4.28 -10.66 -14.38
N THR A 15 -3.89 -9.39 -14.52
CA THR A 15 -4.25 -8.35 -13.57
C THR A 15 -5.77 -8.16 -13.48
N ILE A 16 -6.46 -8.04 -14.62
CA ILE A 16 -7.92 -7.89 -14.65
C ILE A 16 -8.59 -9.10 -13.99
N LYS A 17 -8.15 -10.30 -14.34
CA LYS A 17 -8.70 -11.53 -13.74
C LYS A 17 -8.46 -11.58 -12.23
N THR A 18 -7.23 -11.47 -11.80
CA THR A 18 -6.82 -11.67 -10.40
C THR A 18 -7.40 -10.60 -9.47
N VAL A 19 -7.39 -9.33 -9.91
CA VAL A 19 -7.76 -8.20 -9.06
C VAL A 19 -9.25 -7.89 -9.15
N PHE A 20 -9.83 -7.84 -10.37
CA PHE A 20 -11.16 -7.29 -10.58
C PHE A 20 -12.25 -8.34 -10.82
N GLN A 21 -11.90 -9.58 -11.14
CA GLN A 21 -12.87 -10.67 -11.33
C GLN A 21 -12.84 -11.65 -10.15
N ASP A 22 -11.65 -12.16 -9.82
CA ASP A 22 -11.49 -13.17 -8.76
C ASP A 22 -11.39 -12.54 -7.36
N PHE A 23 -11.03 -11.24 -7.26
CA PHE A 23 -10.74 -10.55 -5.98
C PHE A 23 -9.79 -11.37 -5.10
N ALA A 24 -8.76 -11.95 -5.73
CA ALA A 24 -7.98 -13.04 -5.16
C ALA A 24 -7.26 -12.66 -3.85
N LEU A 25 -6.77 -11.41 -3.73
CA LEU A 25 -6.12 -10.94 -2.49
C LEU A 25 -7.11 -10.87 -1.32
N VAL A 26 -8.27 -10.27 -1.54
CA VAL A 26 -9.31 -10.09 -0.50
C VAL A 26 -9.91 -11.43 -0.10
N ASN A 27 -10.08 -12.33 -1.07
CA ASN A 27 -10.60 -13.68 -0.82
C ASN A 27 -9.56 -14.64 -0.23
N GLY A 28 -8.28 -14.22 -0.12
CA GLY A 28 -7.19 -15.06 0.38
C GLY A 28 -6.90 -16.28 -0.51
N THR A 29 -7.11 -16.13 -1.81
CA THR A 29 -6.92 -17.21 -2.81
C THR A 29 -5.82 -16.91 -3.82
N TRP A 30 -5.11 -15.79 -3.66
CA TRP A 30 -4.09 -15.38 -4.62
C TRP A 30 -2.86 -16.26 -4.51
N MET A 31 -2.64 -17.08 -5.54
CA MET A 31 -1.45 -17.91 -5.70
C MET A 31 -0.41 -17.17 -6.54
N VAL A 32 0.82 -17.20 -6.11
CA VAL A 32 1.98 -16.66 -6.85
C VAL A 32 3.04 -17.75 -6.99
N ARG A 33 3.89 -17.63 -8.01
CA ARG A 33 4.99 -18.56 -8.19
C ARG A 33 6.29 -17.93 -7.66
N ASN A 34 6.93 -18.59 -6.73
CA ASN A 34 8.20 -18.13 -6.18
C ASN A 34 9.36 -18.32 -7.19
N PRO A 35 10.58 -17.80 -6.91
CA PRO A 35 11.72 -17.93 -7.83
C PRO A 35 12.08 -19.37 -8.19
N GLU A 36 11.77 -20.33 -7.31
CA GLU A 36 12.00 -21.76 -7.51
C GLU A 36 10.90 -22.43 -8.34
N GLY A 37 9.87 -21.66 -8.74
CA GLY A 37 8.76 -22.14 -9.54
C GLY A 37 7.66 -22.84 -8.74
N VAL A 38 7.71 -22.81 -7.41
CA VAL A 38 6.68 -23.39 -6.53
C VAL A 38 5.54 -22.40 -6.35
N GLU A 39 4.30 -22.88 -6.39
CA GLU A 39 3.12 -22.05 -6.12
C GLU A 39 2.94 -21.85 -4.61
N GLU A 40 2.77 -20.58 -4.22
CA GLU A 40 2.59 -20.17 -2.83
C GLU A 40 1.40 -19.23 -2.70
N LEU A 41 0.65 -19.38 -1.62
CA LEU A 41 -0.45 -18.48 -1.29
C LEU A 41 0.09 -17.14 -0.75
N VAL A 42 -0.38 -16.02 -1.32
CA VAL A 42 -0.12 -14.69 -0.76
C VAL A 42 -0.81 -14.55 0.60
N ARG A 43 -0.03 -14.22 1.63
CA ARG A 43 -0.48 -14.20 3.03
C ARG A 43 -0.15 -12.87 3.72
N PRO A 44 -0.94 -11.80 3.52
CA PRO A 44 -0.71 -10.49 4.16
C PRO A 44 -0.67 -10.56 5.69
N GLN A 45 -1.40 -11.50 6.29
CA GLN A 45 -1.43 -11.74 7.74
C GLN A 45 -0.08 -12.21 8.31
N ASP A 46 0.86 -12.64 7.47
CA ASP A 46 2.18 -13.06 7.91
C ASP A 46 3.18 -11.90 8.05
N ILE A 47 2.77 -10.69 7.62
CA ILE A 47 3.52 -9.46 7.88
C ILE A 47 3.38 -9.11 9.36
N LYS A 48 4.50 -9.12 10.13
CA LYS A 48 4.48 -8.93 11.59
C LYS A 48 5.36 -7.78 12.09
N THR A 49 6.41 -7.45 11.35
CA THR A 49 7.46 -6.53 11.82
C THR A 49 7.51 -5.20 11.07
N THR A 50 6.72 -5.05 10.02
CA THR A 50 6.63 -3.83 9.22
C THR A 50 5.46 -3.00 9.69
N ALA A 51 5.69 -1.73 10.01
CA ALA A 51 4.58 -0.81 10.30
C ALA A 51 3.83 -0.44 9.01
N LEU A 52 2.51 -0.30 9.10
CA LEU A 52 1.62 -0.05 7.97
C LEU A 52 0.97 1.33 8.08
N LEU A 53 1.27 2.21 7.12
CA LEU A 53 0.53 3.45 6.91
C LEU A 53 -0.19 3.36 5.57
N THR A 54 -1.49 3.61 5.57
CA THR A 54 -2.27 3.80 4.34
C THR A 54 -2.81 5.22 4.27
N ILE A 55 -2.82 5.79 3.06
CA ILE A 55 -3.29 7.15 2.80
C ILE A 55 -4.23 7.11 1.62
N GLU A 56 -5.36 7.79 1.74
CA GLU A 56 -6.31 7.98 0.64
C GLU A 56 -6.85 9.40 0.63
N GLY A 57 -7.41 9.82 -0.49
CA GLY A 57 -8.05 11.12 -0.63
C GLY A 57 -9.56 11.00 -0.43
N GLU A 58 -10.15 11.91 0.34
CA GLU A 58 -11.60 11.94 0.57
C GLU A 58 -12.41 12.01 -0.74
N LEU A 59 -11.89 12.74 -1.73
CA LEU A 59 -12.53 12.95 -3.03
C LEU A 59 -11.84 12.15 -4.16
N ASP A 60 -11.20 11.03 -3.80
CA ASP A 60 -10.56 10.16 -4.77
C ASP A 60 -11.61 9.37 -5.54
N ASP A 61 -11.71 9.66 -6.85
CA ASP A 61 -12.65 9.02 -7.78
C ASP A 61 -12.03 7.83 -8.55
N ILE A 62 -10.75 7.57 -8.34
CA ILE A 62 -10.02 6.43 -8.93
C ILE A 62 -9.91 5.29 -7.91
N SER A 63 -9.46 5.62 -6.70
CA SER A 63 -9.40 4.70 -5.57
C SER A 63 -10.29 5.26 -4.46
N GLY A 64 -11.55 4.88 -4.45
CA GLY A 64 -12.55 5.42 -3.52
C GLY A 64 -12.17 5.22 -2.06
N SER A 65 -12.71 6.10 -1.21
CA SER A 65 -12.50 6.05 0.24
C SER A 65 -12.78 4.65 0.81
N GLY A 66 -11.87 4.15 1.64
CA GLY A 66 -11.91 2.81 2.23
C GLY A 66 -11.11 1.75 1.48
N GLN A 67 -10.73 1.97 0.22
CA GLN A 67 -10.01 0.98 -0.58
C GLN A 67 -8.63 0.66 0.01
N THR A 68 -7.83 1.67 0.34
CA THR A 68 -6.51 1.43 0.95
C THR A 68 -6.63 1.05 2.43
N LYS A 69 -7.65 1.56 3.12
CA LYS A 69 -7.96 1.20 4.51
C LYS A 69 -8.19 -0.30 4.69
N ALA A 70 -8.78 -0.95 3.70
CA ALA A 70 -9.03 -2.40 3.72
C ALA A 70 -7.76 -3.24 3.90
N ALA A 71 -6.58 -2.73 3.54
CA ALA A 71 -5.30 -3.41 3.78
C ALA A 71 -5.06 -3.72 5.27
N HIS A 72 -5.61 -2.91 6.18
CA HIS A 72 -5.50 -3.14 7.62
C HIS A 72 -6.25 -4.39 8.11
N GLU A 73 -7.28 -4.80 7.37
CA GLU A 73 -8.05 -6.02 7.66
C GLU A 73 -7.35 -7.27 7.14
N LEU A 74 -6.52 -7.13 6.11
CA LEU A 74 -5.71 -8.21 5.55
C LEU A 74 -4.41 -8.42 6.33
N CYS A 75 -3.75 -7.33 6.74
CA CYS A 75 -2.46 -7.36 7.45
C CYS A 75 -2.65 -7.55 8.97
N THR A 76 -3.40 -8.56 9.36
CA THR A 76 -3.78 -8.82 10.77
C THR A 76 -2.61 -9.22 11.67
N GLY A 77 -1.49 -9.64 11.11
CA GLY A 77 -0.26 -9.93 11.87
C GLY A 77 0.46 -8.69 12.41
N ILE A 78 0.16 -7.50 11.86
CA ILE A 78 0.75 -6.24 12.31
C ILE A 78 0.00 -5.75 13.57
N PRO A 79 0.68 -5.47 14.69
CA PRO A 79 0.03 -4.89 15.87
C PRO A 79 -0.69 -3.58 15.54
N LYS A 80 -1.88 -3.36 16.11
CA LYS A 80 -2.65 -2.14 15.87
C LYS A 80 -1.90 -0.85 16.20
N THR A 81 -0.98 -0.90 17.16
CA THR A 81 -0.07 0.21 17.51
C THR A 81 0.94 0.56 16.42
N GLN A 82 1.14 -0.31 15.43
CA GLN A 82 2.01 -0.11 14.28
C GLN A 82 1.21 0.10 12.99
N GLN A 83 -0.08 0.34 13.09
CA GLN A 83 -0.94 0.60 11.96
C GLN A 83 -1.54 2.00 12.07
N LYS A 84 -1.59 2.71 10.95
CA LYS A 84 -2.26 4.01 10.83
C LYS A 84 -2.92 4.13 9.47
N HIS A 85 -4.15 4.61 9.47
CA HIS A 85 -4.85 5.06 8.27
C HIS A 85 -5.04 6.57 8.35
N TYR A 86 -4.86 7.27 7.23
CA TYR A 86 -5.06 8.71 7.13
C TYR A 86 -5.79 9.07 5.83
N GLU A 87 -6.94 9.71 5.97
CA GLU A 87 -7.71 10.26 4.85
C GLU A 87 -7.41 11.76 4.73
N VAL A 88 -7.00 12.19 3.54
CA VAL A 88 -6.65 13.59 3.26
C VAL A 88 -7.88 14.35 2.82
N GLU A 89 -8.37 15.25 3.68
CA GLU A 89 -9.57 16.03 3.45
C GLU A 89 -9.48 16.88 2.16
N GLY A 90 -10.52 16.80 1.34
CA GLY A 90 -10.66 17.51 0.08
C GLY A 90 -9.66 17.12 -1.00
N ALA A 91 -8.87 16.05 -0.82
CA ALA A 91 -7.92 15.59 -1.83
C ALA A 91 -8.57 14.58 -2.77
N GLY A 92 -8.36 14.77 -4.09
CA GLY A 92 -8.53 13.72 -5.08
C GLY A 92 -7.26 12.87 -5.20
N HIS A 93 -7.26 11.90 -6.12
CA HIS A 93 -6.21 10.90 -6.32
C HIS A 93 -4.78 11.49 -6.35
N TYR A 94 -4.55 12.52 -7.14
CA TYR A 94 -3.23 13.15 -7.27
C TYR A 94 -2.89 14.09 -6.10
N GLY A 95 -3.90 14.57 -5.37
CA GLY A 95 -3.73 15.48 -4.25
C GLY A 95 -2.99 14.88 -3.05
N ILE A 96 -2.99 13.55 -2.93
CA ILE A 96 -2.27 12.82 -1.88
C ILE A 96 -0.77 12.63 -2.19
N PHE A 97 -0.30 12.98 -3.40
CA PHE A 97 1.10 12.82 -3.81
C PHE A 97 1.79 14.15 -4.12
N SER A 98 1.04 15.21 -4.39
CA SER A 98 1.62 16.48 -4.83
C SER A 98 0.76 17.69 -4.45
N GLY A 99 1.34 18.89 -4.63
CA GLY A 99 0.66 20.16 -4.39
C GLY A 99 0.54 20.54 -2.91
N ARG A 100 -0.41 21.43 -2.62
CA ARG A 100 -0.58 22.00 -1.28
C ARG A 100 -1.04 20.95 -0.27
N ARG A 101 -2.05 20.14 -0.62
CA ARG A 101 -2.57 19.10 0.31
C ARG A 101 -1.51 18.08 0.69
N TRP A 102 -0.70 17.66 -0.27
CA TRP A 102 0.46 16.83 0.03
C TRP A 102 1.37 17.50 1.06
N ARG A 103 1.81 18.74 0.80
CA ARG A 103 2.78 19.43 1.68
C ARG A 103 2.22 19.70 3.08
N ASP A 104 0.94 20.11 3.14
CA ASP A 104 0.38 20.65 4.37
C ASP A 104 -0.32 19.57 5.22
N GLN A 105 -0.76 18.46 4.61
CA GLN A 105 -1.54 17.41 5.28
C GLN A 105 -0.86 16.04 5.18
N ALA A 106 -0.68 15.48 3.98
CA ALA A 106 -0.19 14.10 3.83
C ALA A 106 1.28 13.93 4.24
N TYR A 107 2.17 14.79 3.76
CA TYR A 107 3.61 14.69 4.05
C TYR A 107 3.96 14.76 5.54
N PRO A 108 3.40 15.67 6.35
CA PRO A 108 3.64 15.69 7.79
C PRO A 108 3.28 14.36 8.47
N GLU A 109 2.16 13.74 8.07
CA GLU A 109 1.71 12.45 8.59
C GLU A 109 2.66 11.31 8.20
N VAL A 110 3.07 11.26 6.92
CA VAL A 110 4.06 10.29 6.42
C VAL A 110 5.37 10.43 7.20
N ARG A 111 5.87 11.65 7.33
CA ARG A 111 7.13 11.93 8.03
C ARG A 111 7.04 11.53 9.50
N ALA A 112 5.96 11.88 10.18
CA ALA A 112 5.75 11.53 11.59
C ALA A 112 5.71 10.02 11.78
N PHE A 113 4.98 9.31 10.92
CA PHE A 113 4.87 7.86 10.96
C PHE A 113 6.21 7.16 10.72
N ILE A 114 6.96 7.58 9.70
CA ILE A 114 8.31 7.04 9.41
C ILE A 114 9.22 7.27 10.62
N THR A 115 9.23 8.49 11.16
CA THR A 115 10.09 8.83 12.31
C THR A 115 9.76 7.98 13.54
N ALA A 116 8.47 7.76 13.81
CA ALA A 116 8.02 6.97 14.96
C ALA A 116 8.39 5.48 14.86
N HIS A 117 8.49 4.94 13.63
CA HIS A 117 8.75 3.52 13.40
C HIS A 117 10.16 3.22 12.86
N GLN A 118 10.97 4.26 12.67
CA GLN A 118 12.34 4.11 12.20
C GLN A 118 13.21 3.50 13.30
N LYS A 119 13.85 2.37 12.99
CA LYS A 119 14.85 1.80 13.90
C LYS A 119 16.04 2.76 14.01
N PRO A 120 16.59 2.98 15.22
CA PRO A 120 17.80 3.77 15.37
C PRO A 120 18.92 3.19 14.47
N VAL A 121 19.47 4.02 13.59
CA VAL A 121 20.65 3.64 12.84
C VAL A 121 21.79 3.51 13.86
N ALA A 122 22.34 2.30 14.01
CA ALA A 122 23.53 2.12 14.83
C ALA A 122 24.61 3.06 14.29
N LYS A 123 25.06 4.02 15.11
CA LYS A 123 26.18 4.89 14.71
C LYS A 123 27.35 3.97 14.37
N ALA A 124 27.82 4.01 13.12
CA ALA A 124 29.06 3.38 12.75
C ALA A 124 30.13 3.86 13.73
N LYS A 125 30.75 2.94 14.47
CA LYS A 125 31.92 3.28 15.28
C LYS A 125 32.96 3.85 14.32
N ALA A 126 33.28 5.12 14.47
CA ALA A 126 34.44 5.69 13.79
C ALA A 126 35.65 4.88 14.22
N ALA A 127 36.32 4.25 13.24
CA ALA A 127 37.57 3.57 13.42
C ALA A 127 38.69 4.59 13.54
#